data_4a0df5d99b87f1e08685ec1b3fb1303f
#
_entry.id   4a0df5d99b87f1e08685ec1b3fb1303f
#
_cell.length_a   1.000
_cell.length_b   1.000
_cell.length_c   1.000
_cell.angle_alpha   90.00
_cell.angle_beta   90.00
_cell.angle_gamma   90.00
#
_symmetry.space_group_name_H-M   'P 1'
#
loop_
_entity.id
_entity.type
_entity.pdbx_description
1 polymer ?
#
loop_
_entity_poly.entity_id
_entity_poly.type
_entity_poly.pdbx_seq_one_letter_code
_entity_poly.pdbx_strand_id
1 'polypeptide(L)'
;MKHAESLIKSVLEQLNLNEVMEEDLEESIDHGELVAMLVRLLCNQLELPVDFQQQIVMAAYVHDIGKLRLTKNLYEREKNTLQIEKTRYMRMHAKVGADMLKEAGFPAEICNAVYHHHENYDGSGYPANLSEEKIPMEARILRICDVFAALISDRPYRRGFDMDTAMELMIEDNKAFDMKIFLEFMKVYHSKEFDQVISFSYNVNAKKRFAEKNIS
;
A
#
# COMPACT_ATOMS: atom_id res chain seq x y z
N MET A 1 3.03 12.66 -9.91
CA MET A 1 4.42 12.50 -9.48
C MET A 1 4.92 13.67 -8.65
N LYS A 2 5.29 14.84 -9.18
CA LYS A 2 5.84 15.97 -8.37
C LYS A 2 4.97 16.44 -7.19
N HIS A 3 3.65 16.27 -7.25
CA HIS A 3 2.74 16.71 -6.18
C HIS A 3 2.70 15.71 -5.02
N ALA A 4 2.73 14.40 -5.29
CA ALA A 4 2.81 13.36 -4.26
C ALA A 4 4.14 13.38 -3.52
N GLU A 5 5.28 13.51 -4.25
CA GLU A 5 6.60 13.67 -3.64
C GLU A 5 6.69 14.95 -2.78
N SER A 6 6.18 16.07 -3.28
CA SER A 6 6.18 17.35 -2.53
C SER A 6 5.37 17.23 -1.25
N LEU A 7 4.27 16.49 -1.28
CA LEU A 7 3.41 16.31 -0.13
C LEU A 7 4.01 15.35 0.89
N ILE A 8 4.50 14.21 0.43
CA ILE A 8 5.23 13.28 1.29
C ILE A 8 6.39 14.03 1.97
N LYS A 9 7.17 14.82 1.24
CA LYS A 9 8.22 15.67 1.81
C LYS A 9 7.70 16.66 2.84
N SER A 10 6.57 17.34 2.57
CA SER A 10 5.97 18.29 3.52
C SER A 10 5.52 17.62 4.82
N VAL A 11 4.92 16.42 4.71
CA VAL A 11 4.53 15.63 5.90
C VAL A 11 5.78 15.17 6.66
N LEU A 12 6.86 14.84 5.96
CA LEU A 12 8.11 14.40 6.54
C LEU A 12 8.87 15.51 7.27
N GLU A 13 8.93 16.70 6.70
CA GLU A 13 9.50 17.88 7.33
C GLU A 13 8.81 18.22 8.66
N GLN A 14 7.49 18.01 8.74
CA GLN A 14 6.71 18.19 9.97
C GLN A 14 6.98 17.11 11.03
N LEU A 15 7.46 15.91 10.65
CA LEU A 15 7.67 14.79 11.56
C LEU A 15 9.05 14.76 12.22
N ASN A 16 10.02 15.57 11.78
CA ASN A 16 11.39 15.63 12.32
C ASN A 16 12.04 14.24 12.48
N LEU A 17 12.26 13.56 11.34
CA LEU A 17 12.66 12.15 11.26
C LEU A 17 14.10 11.91 11.71
N ASN A 18 14.36 10.79 12.36
CA ASN A 18 15.70 10.25 12.61
C ASN A 18 16.07 9.18 11.54
N GLU A 19 17.35 8.75 11.49
CA GLU A 19 17.88 7.82 10.47
C GLU A 19 17.06 6.53 10.29
N VAL A 20 16.57 5.94 11.39
CA VAL A 20 15.76 4.69 11.35
C VAL A 20 14.42 4.90 10.67
N MET A 21 13.89 6.12 10.71
CA MET A 21 12.62 6.46 10.05
C MET A 21 12.81 6.77 8.57
N GLU A 22 14.02 7.12 8.13
CA GLU A 22 14.33 7.33 6.70
C GLU A 22 14.27 6.02 5.92
N GLU A 23 14.76 4.90 6.48
CA GLU A 23 14.65 3.56 5.85
C GLU A 23 13.18 3.10 5.74
N ASP A 24 12.40 3.24 6.82
CA ASP A 24 10.97 2.94 6.79
C ASP A 24 10.21 3.80 5.78
N LEU A 25 10.69 5.04 5.57
CA LEU A 25 10.16 5.96 4.60
C LEU A 25 10.47 5.53 3.16
N GLU A 26 11.73 5.21 2.83
CA GLU A 26 12.10 4.72 1.51
C GLU A 26 11.29 3.47 1.16
N GLU A 27 11.14 2.53 2.11
CA GLU A 27 10.32 1.35 1.92
C GLU A 27 8.86 1.70 1.63
N SER A 28 8.31 2.69 2.36
CA SER A 28 6.93 3.14 2.17
C SER A 28 6.73 3.84 0.82
N ILE A 29 7.73 4.63 0.36
CA ILE A 29 7.69 5.29 -0.96
C ILE A 29 7.77 4.26 -2.08
N ASP A 30 8.74 3.35 -2.05
CA ASP A 30 8.92 2.32 -3.07
C ASP A 30 7.68 1.43 -3.19
N HIS A 31 7.09 1.05 -2.04
CA HIS A 31 5.85 0.27 -2.01
C HIS A 31 4.68 1.07 -2.57
N GLY A 32 4.51 2.32 -2.15
CA GLY A 32 3.45 3.20 -2.64
C GLY A 32 3.54 3.44 -4.15
N GLU A 33 4.77 3.57 -4.71
CA GLU A 33 4.97 3.71 -6.14
C GLU A 33 4.58 2.43 -6.90
N LEU A 34 4.97 1.26 -6.40
CA LEU A 34 4.59 -0.02 -6.97
C LEU A 34 3.06 -0.20 -6.98
N VAL A 35 2.39 0.09 -5.85
CA VAL A 35 0.93 0.02 -5.75
C VAL A 35 0.27 1.02 -6.71
N ALA A 36 0.79 2.24 -6.83
CA ALA A 36 0.26 3.26 -7.74
C ALA A 36 0.38 2.87 -9.22
N MET A 37 1.47 2.17 -9.60
CA MET A 37 1.62 1.62 -10.96
C MET A 37 0.54 0.56 -11.24
N LEU A 38 0.34 -0.38 -10.33
CA LEU A 38 -0.69 -1.43 -10.44
C LEU A 38 -2.10 -0.84 -10.50
N VAL A 39 -2.41 0.11 -9.62
CA VAL A 39 -3.69 0.83 -9.59
C VAL A 39 -3.95 1.51 -10.93
N ARG A 40 -2.96 2.18 -11.52
CA ARG A 40 -3.11 2.84 -12.83
C ARG A 40 -3.46 1.86 -13.94
N LEU A 41 -2.75 0.73 -13.99
CA LEU A 41 -3.03 -0.31 -14.99
C LEU A 41 -4.44 -0.89 -14.81
N LEU A 42 -4.83 -1.18 -13.57
CA LEU A 42 -6.16 -1.72 -13.27
C LEU A 42 -7.27 -0.71 -13.56
N CYS A 43 -7.09 0.57 -13.24
CA CYS A 43 -8.05 1.61 -13.57
C CYS A 43 -8.22 1.79 -15.08
N ASN A 44 -7.13 1.70 -15.85
CA ASN A 44 -7.20 1.72 -17.32
C ASN A 44 -7.96 0.51 -17.85
N GLN A 45 -7.70 -0.69 -17.33
CA GLN A 45 -8.40 -1.92 -17.72
C GLN A 45 -9.89 -1.86 -17.39
N LEU A 46 -10.27 -1.22 -16.28
CA LEU A 46 -11.65 -0.98 -15.87
C LEU A 46 -12.31 0.21 -16.61
N GLU A 47 -11.60 0.89 -17.50
CA GLU A 47 -12.06 2.08 -18.23
C GLU A 47 -12.66 3.18 -17.34
N LEU A 48 -12.06 3.38 -16.14
CA LEU A 48 -12.56 4.36 -15.17
C LEU A 48 -12.29 5.81 -15.62
N PRO A 49 -13.12 6.78 -15.21
CA PRO A 49 -12.89 8.20 -15.51
C PRO A 49 -11.54 8.69 -15.01
N VAL A 50 -10.89 9.58 -15.76
CA VAL A 50 -9.53 10.08 -15.47
C VAL A 50 -9.42 10.70 -14.08
N ASP A 51 -10.41 11.50 -13.67
CA ASP A 51 -10.41 12.14 -12.35
C ASP A 51 -10.46 11.10 -11.20
N PHE A 52 -11.27 10.05 -11.38
CA PHE A 52 -11.34 8.95 -10.45
C PHE A 52 -10.02 8.17 -10.37
N GLN A 53 -9.39 7.89 -11.54
CA GLN A 53 -8.07 7.26 -11.59
C GLN A 53 -7.02 8.08 -10.85
N GLN A 54 -6.98 9.41 -11.04
CA GLN A 54 -6.02 10.28 -10.37
C GLN A 54 -6.16 10.23 -8.85
N GLN A 55 -7.39 10.20 -8.33
CA GLN A 55 -7.66 10.09 -6.90
C GLN A 55 -7.17 8.78 -6.31
N ILE A 56 -7.44 7.63 -6.97
CA ILE A 56 -6.99 6.32 -6.47
C ILE A 56 -5.46 6.19 -6.57
N VAL A 57 -4.86 6.65 -7.65
CA VAL A 57 -3.39 6.65 -7.80
C VAL A 57 -2.74 7.49 -6.70
N MET A 58 -3.33 8.64 -6.36
CA MET A 58 -2.86 9.44 -5.22
C MET A 58 -3.03 8.69 -3.90
N ALA A 59 -4.19 8.06 -3.67
CA ALA A 59 -4.41 7.24 -2.49
C ALA A 59 -3.39 6.10 -2.39
N ALA A 60 -3.05 5.45 -3.51
CA ALA A 60 -2.04 4.39 -3.56
C ALA A 60 -0.64 4.86 -3.12
N TYR A 61 -0.23 6.06 -3.51
CA TYR A 61 1.05 6.63 -3.06
C TYR A 61 1.12 6.87 -1.55
N VAL A 62 0.00 7.21 -0.92
CA VAL A 62 -0.03 7.68 0.47
C VAL A 62 -0.78 6.75 1.42
N HIS A 63 -1.22 5.56 0.97
CA HIS A 63 -2.08 4.69 1.77
C HIS A 63 -1.45 4.28 3.11
N ASP A 64 -0.14 4.11 3.12
CA ASP A 64 0.65 3.69 4.27
C ASP A 64 1.25 4.83 5.10
N ILE A 65 0.95 6.10 4.78
CA ILE A 65 1.55 7.27 5.45
C ILE A 65 1.36 7.26 6.98
N GLY A 66 0.27 6.65 7.44
CA GLY A 66 0.01 6.51 8.87
C GLY A 66 1.02 5.61 9.60
N LYS A 67 1.71 4.71 8.90
CA LYS A 67 2.79 3.88 9.48
C LYS A 67 3.92 4.75 10.01
N LEU A 68 4.30 5.80 9.28
CA LEU A 68 5.39 6.71 9.67
C LEU A 68 5.12 7.36 11.04
N ARG A 69 3.88 7.78 11.30
CA ARG A 69 3.48 8.35 12.59
C ARG A 69 3.47 7.30 13.71
N LEU A 70 3.05 6.09 13.39
CA LEU A 70 2.98 4.99 14.37
C LEU A 70 4.36 4.44 14.70
N THR A 71 5.24 4.30 13.71
CA THR A 71 6.61 3.80 13.90
C THR A 71 7.39 4.74 14.83
N LYS A 72 7.29 6.06 14.64
CA LYS A 72 7.88 7.04 15.56
C LYS A 72 7.47 6.79 17.02
N ASN A 73 6.18 6.60 17.25
CA ASN A 73 5.66 6.36 18.60
C ASN A 73 6.09 4.98 19.17
N LEU A 74 6.35 3.98 18.32
CA LEU A 74 6.83 2.67 18.74
C LEU A 74 8.30 2.69 19.14
N TYR A 75 9.15 3.45 18.45
CA TYR A 75 10.56 3.63 18.82
C TYR A 75 10.72 4.41 20.13
N GLU A 76 9.79 5.33 20.43
CA GLU A 76 9.77 6.08 21.70
C GLU A 76 9.23 5.25 22.88
N ARG A 77 8.47 4.18 22.61
CA ARG A 77 7.91 3.26 23.63
C ARG A 77 8.75 1.99 23.67
N GLU A 78 9.37 1.74 24.81
CA GLU A 78 10.34 0.69 25.13
C GLU A 78 10.14 -0.70 24.50
N LYS A 79 11.26 -1.43 24.44
CA LYS A 79 11.56 -2.77 23.89
C LYS A 79 10.68 -3.95 24.39
N ASN A 80 9.68 -3.74 25.27
CA ASN A 80 8.94 -4.80 25.95
C ASN A 80 7.49 -5.02 25.48
N THR A 81 7.07 -4.41 24.35
CA THR A 81 5.70 -4.59 23.86
C THR A 81 5.56 -5.95 23.17
N LEU A 82 4.53 -6.73 23.54
CA LEU A 82 4.24 -8.02 22.93
C LEU A 82 3.96 -7.87 21.42
N GLN A 83 4.37 -8.86 20.62
CA GLN A 83 4.19 -8.84 19.16
C GLN A 83 2.71 -8.63 18.72
N ILE A 84 1.78 -9.19 19.49
CA ILE A 84 0.34 -9.03 19.24
C ILE A 84 -0.10 -7.58 19.40
N GLU A 85 0.42 -6.88 20.42
CA GLU A 85 0.11 -5.45 20.64
C GLU A 85 0.71 -4.58 19.54
N LYS A 86 1.93 -4.90 19.07
CA LYS A 86 2.55 -4.21 17.92
C LYS A 86 1.71 -4.37 16.67
N THR A 87 1.23 -5.57 16.37
CA THR A 87 0.37 -5.83 15.21
C THR A 87 -0.96 -5.08 15.33
N ARG A 88 -1.60 -5.10 16.50
CA ARG A 88 -2.84 -4.36 16.76
C ARG A 88 -2.65 -2.86 16.61
N TYR A 89 -1.54 -2.34 17.15
CA TYR A 89 -1.18 -0.94 17.03
C TYR A 89 -0.93 -0.55 15.57
N MET A 90 -0.19 -1.38 14.83
CA MET A 90 0.09 -1.14 13.41
C MET A 90 -1.19 -1.12 12.55
N ARG A 91 -2.23 -1.89 12.88
CA ARG A 91 -3.53 -1.82 12.18
C ARG A 91 -4.21 -0.45 12.26
N MET A 92 -3.79 0.42 13.17
CA MET A 92 -4.31 1.78 13.26
C MET A 92 -3.82 2.69 12.15
N HIS A 93 -2.80 2.29 11.36
CA HIS A 93 -2.21 3.17 10.33
C HIS A 93 -3.23 3.65 9.29
N ALA A 94 -4.20 2.82 8.91
CA ALA A 94 -5.24 3.20 7.96
C ALA A 94 -6.07 4.39 8.48
N LYS A 95 -6.48 4.33 9.76
CA LYS A 95 -7.18 5.45 10.40
C LYS A 95 -6.28 6.67 10.58
N VAL A 96 -5.09 6.49 11.12
CA VAL A 96 -4.13 7.58 11.36
C VAL A 96 -3.75 8.26 10.05
N GLY A 97 -3.49 7.49 8.98
CA GLY A 97 -3.19 8.02 7.65
C GLY A 97 -4.35 8.84 7.07
N ALA A 98 -5.57 8.32 7.16
CA ALA A 98 -6.75 9.04 6.71
C ALA A 98 -6.98 10.36 7.48
N ASP A 99 -6.80 10.35 8.81
CA ASP A 99 -6.89 11.54 9.66
C ASP A 99 -5.81 12.59 9.27
N MET A 100 -4.55 12.15 9.03
CA MET A 100 -3.45 13.01 8.57
C MET A 100 -3.76 13.66 7.21
N LEU A 101 -4.26 12.89 6.25
CA LEU A 101 -4.62 13.40 4.92
C LEU A 101 -5.78 14.38 4.99
N LYS A 102 -6.76 14.13 5.83
CA LYS A 102 -7.89 15.03 6.08
C LYS A 102 -7.41 16.36 6.69
N GLU A 103 -6.52 16.30 7.68
CA GLU A 103 -5.90 17.50 8.29
C GLU A 103 -5.09 18.30 7.26
N ALA A 104 -4.46 17.63 6.29
CA ALA A 104 -3.72 18.25 5.20
C ALA A 104 -4.61 18.75 4.04
N GLY A 105 -5.95 18.61 4.13
CA GLY A 105 -6.91 19.12 3.15
C GLY A 105 -7.11 18.25 1.91
N PHE A 106 -6.83 16.95 1.98
CA PHE A 106 -7.07 16.03 0.88
C PHE A 106 -8.55 15.79 0.62
N PRO A 107 -8.95 15.48 -0.64
CA PRO A 107 -10.30 15.08 -0.99
C PRO A 107 -10.79 13.90 -0.13
N ALA A 108 -12.10 13.90 0.18
CA ALA A 108 -12.70 12.87 1.02
C ALA A 108 -12.56 11.46 0.42
N GLU A 109 -12.58 11.37 -0.91
CA GLU A 109 -12.43 10.13 -1.67
C GLU A 109 -11.06 9.48 -1.40
N ILE A 110 -9.99 10.26 -1.40
CA ILE A 110 -8.63 9.79 -1.08
C ILE A 110 -8.55 9.35 0.38
N CYS A 111 -9.09 10.15 1.31
CA CYS A 111 -9.11 9.80 2.73
C CYS A 111 -9.89 8.51 2.99
N ASN A 112 -11.04 8.33 2.31
CA ASN A 112 -11.85 7.11 2.41
C ASN A 112 -11.14 5.89 1.82
N ALA A 113 -10.48 6.04 0.66
CA ALA A 113 -9.68 4.96 0.08
C ALA A 113 -8.60 4.50 1.06
N VAL A 114 -7.86 5.44 1.66
CA VAL A 114 -6.81 5.16 2.66
C VAL A 114 -7.40 4.58 3.94
N TYR A 115 -8.53 5.05 4.42
CA TYR A 115 -9.17 4.52 5.62
C TYR A 115 -9.59 3.05 5.46
N HIS A 116 -10.11 2.67 4.28
CA HIS A 116 -10.72 1.37 4.01
C HIS A 116 -9.84 0.39 3.21
N HIS A 117 -8.56 0.71 2.92
CA HIS A 117 -7.73 -0.14 2.05
C HIS A 117 -7.41 -1.53 2.61
N HIS A 118 -7.67 -1.77 3.89
CA HIS A 118 -7.56 -3.08 4.52
C HIS A 118 -8.91 -3.77 4.78
N GLU A 119 -10.00 -3.23 4.25
CA GLU A 119 -11.25 -3.98 4.25
C GLU A 119 -11.18 -5.14 3.27
N ASN A 120 -11.70 -6.30 3.67
CA ASN A 120 -11.85 -7.47 2.82
C ASN A 120 -13.29 -7.59 2.35
N TYR A 121 -13.49 -8.02 1.11
CA TYR A 121 -14.81 -8.09 0.50
C TYR A 121 -15.79 -8.98 1.28
N ASP A 122 -15.28 -10.01 1.98
CA ASP A 122 -16.04 -10.90 2.85
C ASP A 122 -16.35 -10.32 4.26
N GLY A 123 -15.89 -9.10 4.56
CA GLY A 123 -16.09 -8.43 5.86
C GLY A 123 -15.10 -8.82 6.96
N SER A 124 -14.09 -9.63 6.66
CA SER A 124 -13.04 -10.03 7.61
C SER A 124 -11.95 -8.96 7.81
N GLY A 125 -12.01 -7.86 7.05
CA GLY A 125 -11.03 -6.78 7.06
C GLY A 125 -11.15 -5.82 8.24
N TYR A 126 -10.50 -4.68 8.15
CA TYR A 126 -10.52 -3.61 9.15
C TYR A 126 -10.35 -2.23 8.45
N PRO A 127 -10.67 -1.09 9.08
CA PRO A 127 -11.03 -0.91 10.49
C PRO A 127 -12.53 -0.98 10.78
N ALA A 128 -13.41 -0.87 9.76
CA ALA A 128 -14.85 -0.76 9.93
C ALA A 128 -15.59 -2.09 9.72
N ASN A 129 -14.90 -3.15 9.28
CA ASN A 129 -15.45 -4.46 8.94
C ASN A 129 -16.61 -4.36 7.93
N LEU A 130 -16.43 -3.50 6.92
CA LEU A 130 -17.36 -3.40 5.80
C LEU A 130 -17.24 -4.65 4.91
N SER A 131 -18.33 -5.00 4.24
CA SER A 131 -18.38 -6.12 3.30
C SER A 131 -18.99 -5.70 1.98
N GLU A 132 -18.59 -6.39 0.92
CA GLU A 132 -19.13 -6.25 -0.42
C GLU A 132 -19.06 -4.79 -0.93
N GLU A 133 -20.08 -4.33 -1.61
CA GLU A 133 -20.17 -2.97 -2.18
C GLU A 133 -20.33 -1.85 -1.13
N LYS A 134 -20.41 -2.16 0.16
CA LYS A 134 -20.31 -1.16 1.24
C LYS A 134 -18.87 -0.61 1.34
N ILE A 135 -17.89 -1.39 0.89
CA ILE A 135 -16.49 -0.94 0.77
C ILE A 135 -16.41 0.00 -0.44
N PRO A 136 -15.90 1.23 -0.30
CA PRO A 136 -15.68 2.14 -1.43
C PRO A 136 -14.92 1.46 -2.57
N MET A 137 -15.29 1.74 -3.82
CA MET A 137 -14.67 1.10 -4.99
C MET A 137 -13.16 1.36 -5.03
N GLU A 138 -12.74 2.57 -4.65
CA GLU A 138 -11.34 2.97 -4.55
C GLU A 138 -10.56 2.06 -3.59
N ALA A 139 -11.14 1.75 -2.45
CA ALA A 139 -10.52 0.87 -1.46
C ALA A 139 -10.45 -0.58 -1.94
N ARG A 140 -11.48 -1.08 -2.66
CA ARG A 140 -11.47 -2.43 -3.25
C ARG A 140 -10.39 -2.59 -4.31
N ILE A 141 -10.19 -1.58 -5.16
CA ILE A 141 -9.11 -1.55 -6.16
C ILE A 141 -7.75 -1.51 -5.45
N LEU A 142 -7.61 -0.60 -4.49
CA LEU A 142 -6.37 -0.42 -3.74
C LEU A 142 -5.98 -1.70 -2.99
N ARG A 143 -6.95 -2.39 -2.39
CA ARG A 143 -6.73 -3.65 -1.66
C ARG A 143 -6.08 -4.74 -2.52
N ILE A 144 -6.56 -4.96 -3.76
CA ILE A 144 -6.00 -5.95 -4.68
C ILE A 144 -4.56 -5.61 -5.04
N CYS A 145 -4.30 -4.34 -5.38
CA CYS A 145 -2.98 -3.88 -5.78
C CYS A 145 -1.98 -3.91 -4.63
N ASP A 146 -2.39 -3.51 -3.42
CA ASP A 146 -1.57 -3.53 -2.21
C ASP A 146 -1.14 -4.95 -1.84
N VAL A 147 -2.09 -5.91 -1.82
CA VAL A 147 -1.78 -7.31 -1.50
C VAL A 147 -0.78 -7.89 -2.50
N PHE A 148 -1.00 -7.69 -3.80
CA PHE A 148 -0.07 -8.19 -4.81
C PHE A 148 1.32 -7.56 -4.65
N ALA A 149 1.40 -6.24 -4.52
CA ALA A 149 2.65 -5.52 -4.29
C ALA A 149 3.38 -6.01 -3.03
N ALA A 150 2.65 -6.23 -1.94
CA ALA A 150 3.21 -6.75 -0.70
C ALA A 150 3.77 -8.17 -0.84
N LEU A 151 3.12 -9.03 -1.64
CA LEU A 151 3.58 -10.41 -1.88
C LEU A 151 4.89 -10.45 -2.66
N ILE A 152 5.06 -9.64 -3.70
CA ILE A 152 6.24 -9.63 -4.58
C ILE A 152 7.42 -8.80 -4.04
N SER A 153 7.22 -8.00 -2.99
CA SER A 153 8.26 -7.17 -2.38
C SER A 153 9.07 -7.93 -1.34
N ASP A 154 10.39 -7.71 -1.32
CA ASP A 154 11.26 -8.16 -0.23
C ASP A 154 10.88 -7.41 1.07
N ARG A 155 10.78 -8.13 2.16
CA ARG A 155 10.52 -7.63 3.51
C ARG A 155 11.68 -8.03 4.44
N PRO A 156 11.93 -7.36 5.56
CA PRO A 156 13.05 -7.67 6.46
C PRO A 156 13.11 -9.13 6.92
N TYR A 157 11.96 -9.81 6.97
CA TYR A 157 11.83 -11.19 7.46
C TYR A 157 11.49 -12.21 6.35
N ARG A 158 11.33 -11.78 5.09
CA ARG A 158 10.90 -12.64 3.97
C ARG A 158 11.28 -12.04 2.61
N ARG A 159 11.80 -12.85 1.71
CA ARG A 159 11.92 -12.50 0.29
C ARG A 159 10.54 -12.40 -0.36
N GLY A 160 10.42 -11.52 -1.33
CA GLY A 160 9.24 -11.46 -2.19
C GLY A 160 9.03 -12.80 -2.92
N PHE A 161 7.78 -13.19 -3.08
CA PHE A 161 7.42 -14.31 -3.93
C PHE A 161 7.68 -13.94 -5.40
N ASP A 162 7.87 -14.94 -6.25
CA ASP A 162 7.75 -14.72 -7.68
C ASP A 162 6.30 -14.36 -8.05
N MET A 163 6.13 -13.80 -9.24
CA MET A 163 4.84 -13.24 -9.67
C MET A 163 3.74 -14.29 -9.76
N ASP A 164 4.06 -15.49 -10.24
CA ASP A 164 3.08 -16.57 -10.41
C ASP A 164 2.63 -17.10 -9.04
N THR A 165 3.57 -17.36 -8.12
CA THR A 165 3.25 -17.72 -6.74
C THR A 165 2.42 -16.66 -6.03
N ALA A 166 2.72 -15.37 -6.24
CA ALA A 166 1.92 -14.29 -5.66
C ALA A 166 0.48 -14.30 -6.16
N MET A 167 0.28 -14.53 -7.46
CA MET A 167 -1.05 -14.65 -8.06
C MET A 167 -1.80 -15.88 -7.55
N GLU A 168 -1.14 -17.05 -7.43
CA GLU A 168 -1.72 -18.26 -6.87
C GLU A 168 -2.22 -18.03 -5.43
N LEU A 169 -1.42 -17.40 -4.57
CA LEU A 169 -1.82 -17.06 -3.20
C LEU A 169 -3.04 -16.14 -3.16
N MET A 170 -3.14 -15.18 -4.08
CA MET A 170 -4.32 -14.31 -4.15
C MET A 170 -5.56 -15.05 -4.64
N ILE A 171 -5.41 -16.04 -5.55
CA ILE A 171 -6.52 -16.89 -6.00
C ILE A 171 -7.01 -17.75 -4.84
N GLU A 172 -6.12 -18.28 -4.00
CA GLU A 172 -6.48 -19.07 -2.81
C GLU A 172 -7.29 -18.24 -1.80
N ASP A 173 -6.91 -16.93 -1.62
CA ASP A 173 -7.58 -16.00 -0.70
C ASP A 173 -8.63 -15.11 -1.41
N ASN A 174 -9.24 -15.61 -2.47
CA ASN A 174 -10.13 -14.81 -3.34
C ASN A 174 -11.32 -14.15 -2.63
N LYS A 175 -11.74 -14.66 -1.48
CA LYS A 175 -12.84 -14.10 -0.67
C LYS A 175 -12.54 -12.70 -0.15
N ALA A 176 -11.27 -12.36 -0.02
CA ALA A 176 -10.83 -11.03 0.42
C ALA A 176 -11.05 -9.94 -0.65
N PHE A 177 -11.29 -10.32 -1.92
CA PHE A 177 -11.32 -9.41 -3.06
C PHE A 177 -12.70 -9.33 -3.70
N ASP A 178 -13.03 -8.15 -4.25
CA ASP A 178 -14.12 -8.03 -5.22
C ASP A 178 -13.76 -8.82 -6.47
N MET A 179 -14.45 -9.94 -6.69
CA MET A 179 -14.13 -10.87 -7.77
C MET A 179 -14.24 -10.22 -9.16
N LYS A 180 -15.12 -9.25 -9.35
CA LYS A 180 -15.25 -8.55 -10.63
C LYS A 180 -13.98 -7.73 -10.92
N ILE A 181 -13.49 -7.02 -9.93
CA ILE A 181 -12.26 -6.23 -10.03
C ILE A 181 -11.04 -7.15 -10.12
N PHE A 182 -11.01 -8.24 -9.36
CA PHE A 182 -9.89 -9.18 -9.36
C PHE A 182 -9.72 -9.89 -10.69
N LEU A 183 -10.80 -10.25 -11.38
CA LEU A 183 -10.73 -10.81 -12.75
C LEU A 183 -10.12 -9.81 -13.76
N GLU A 184 -10.41 -8.52 -13.62
CA GLU A 184 -9.77 -7.50 -14.46
C GLU A 184 -8.29 -7.33 -14.09
N PHE A 185 -7.92 -7.46 -12.81
CA PHE A 185 -6.52 -7.47 -12.39
C PHE A 185 -5.75 -8.65 -12.99
N MET A 186 -6.35 -9.84 -13.08
CA MET A 186 -5.73 -11.00 -13.74
C MET A 186 -5.47 -10.73 -15.24
N LYS A 187 -6.33 -9.98 -15.92
CA LYS A 187 -6.08 -9.55 -17.32
C LYS A 187 -4.90 -8.58 -17.40
N VAL A 188 -4.82 -7.62 -16.47
CA VAL A 188 -3.67 -6.71 -16.34
C VAL A 188 -2.38 -7.49 -16.15
N TYR A 189 -2.38 -8.48 -15.26
CA TYR A 189 -1.22 -9.35 -14.99
C TYR A 189 -0.67 -10.01 -16.27
N HIS A 190 -1.52 -10.40 -17.21
CA HIS A 190 -1.13 -11.00 -18.49
C HIS A 190 -0.91 -9.98 -19.61
N SER A 191 -0.97 -8.68 -19.34
CA SER A 191 -0.77 -7.62 -20.32
C SER A 191 0.71 -7.29 -20.52
N LYS A 192 1.07 -6.70 -21.68
CA LYS A 192 2.43 -6.22 -21.93
C LYS A 192 2.82 -5.03 -21.06
N GLU A 193 1.85 -4.22 -20.69
CA GLU A 193 2.04 -3.07 -19.82
C GLU A 193 2.53 -3.48 -18.43
N PHE A 194 2.26 -4.72 -18.02
CA PHE A 194 2.72 -5.28 -16.74
C PHE A 194 4.25 -5.46 -16.68
N ASP A 195 4.95 -5.55 -17.81
CA ASP A 195 6.42 -5.64 -17.86
C ASP A 195 7.11 -4.48 -17.12
N GLN A 196 6.49 -3.30 -17.09
CA GLN A 196 7.00 -2.14 -16.35
C GLN A 196 6.97 -2.38 -14.83
N VAL A 197 5.89 -3.01 -14.33
CA VAL A 197 5.74 -3.38 -12.91
C VAL A 197 6.80 -4.41 -12.51
N ILE A 198 7.01 -5.41 -13.36
CA ILE A 198 8.05 -6.43 -13.17
C ILE A 198 9.42 -5.78 -13.05
N SER A 199 9.77 -4.92 -14.01
CA SER A 199 11.06 -4.23 -14.05
C SER A 199 11.28 -3.34 -12.82
N PHE A 200 10.25 -2.62 -12.38
CA PHE A 200 10.30 -1.78 -11.18
C PHE A 200 10.52 -2.62 -9.92
N SER A 201 9.72 -3.65 -9.71
CA SER A 201 9.82 -4.55 -8.55
C SER A 201 11.20 -5.20 -8.43
N TYR A 202 11.77 -5.69 -9.55
CA TYR A 202 13.12 -6.25 -9.55
C TYR A 202 14.18 -5.22 -9.15
N ASN A 203 14.08 -3.99 -9.63
CA ASN A 203 15.03 -2.92 -9.29
C ASN A 203 14.98 -2.55 -7.81
N VAL A 204 13.78 -2.42 -7.24
CA VAL A 204 13.58 -2.14 -5.82
C VAL A 204 14.15 -3.26 -4.95
N ASN A 205 13.79 -4.51 -5.24
CA ASN A 205 14.30 -5.67 -4.50
C ASN A 205 15.81 -5.82 -4.61
N ALA A 206 16.40 -5.51 -5.78
CA ALA A 206 17.85 -5.54 -5.97
C ALA A 206 18.57 -4.48 -5.12
N LYS A 207 18.03 -3.27 -5.03
CA LYS A 207 18.58 -2.20 -4.14
C LYS A 207 18.57 -2.64 -2.68
N LYS A 208 17.45 -3.19 -2.18
CA LYS A 208 17.34 -3.70 -0.81
C LYS A 208 18.37 -4.79 -0.51
N ARG A 209 18.52 -5.77 -1.39
CA ARG A 209 19.51 -6.86 -1.25
C ARG A 209 20.96 -6.37 -1.25
N PHE A 210 21.24 -5.30 -1.99
CA PHE A 210 22.58 -4.68 -2.01
C PHE A 210 22.87 -3.94 -0.71
N ALA A 211 21.90 -3.21 -0.18
CA ALA A 211 22.02 -2.52 1.11
C ALA A 211 22.27 -3.50 2.27
N GLU A 212 21.50 -4.60 2.35
CA GLU A 212 21.68 -5.65 3.37
C GLU A 212 23.11 -6.25 3.40
N LYS A 213 23.75 -6.42 2.22
CA LYS A 213 25.11 -6.98 2.10
C LYS A 213 26.21 -6.04 2.58
N ASN A 214 25.96 -4.74 2.61
CA ASN A 214 26.97 -3.75 3.01
C ASN A 214 26.89 -3.39 4.51
N ILE A 215 25.88 -3.88 5.23
CA ILE A 215 25.68 -3.67 6.68
C ILE A 215 26.16 -4.90 7.49
N SER A 216 26.41 -6.04 6.84
CA SER A 216 26.90 -7.29 7.43
C SER A 216 28.43 -7.40 7.33
#